data_38267e0bc0a6153de8067b97a8737608
#
_entry.id   38267e0bc0a6153de8067b97a8737608
#
_cell.length_a   1.000
_cell.length_b   1.000
_cell.length_c   1.000
_cell.angle_alpha   90.00
_cell.angle_beta   90.00
_cell.angle_gamma   90.00
#
_symmetry.space_group_name_H-M   'P 1'
#
loop_
_entity.id
_entity.type
_entity.pdbx_description
1 polymer ?
#
loop_
_entity_poly.entity_id
_entity_poly.type
_entity_poly.pdbx_seq_one_letter_code
_entity_poly.pdbx_strand_id
1 'polypeptide(L)'
;IQDLMDIPVHGVPWDEVSFMAYTTTFGRMLGQELSAYLVYSYGLDAVRAYGKKAAIDLGVIGHGGMVEGEGISDVDEIRAQIGAAREAGLANIHAYSLDGIVHLEEPELWYEAFQAPAAPAEKETAVDLFRGALHFLDRLFR
;
A
#
# COMPACT_ATOMS: atom_id res chain seq x y z
N ILE A 1 -1.95 6.17 16.68
CA ILE A 1 -3.17 5.36 16.46
C ILE A 1 -2.97 3.96 17.05
N GLN A 2 -1.84 3.28 16.82
CA GLN A 2 -1.57 1.94 17.38
C GLN A 2 -1.63 1.92 18.91
N ASP A 3 -1.01 2.90 19.56
CA ASP A 3 -1.04 3.03 21.02
C ASP A 3 -2.46 3.32 21.55
N LEU A 4 -3.26 4.05 20.76
CA LEU A 4 -4.66 4.34 21.10
C LEU A 4 -5.55 3.10 21.01
N MET A 5 -5.20 2.14 20.14
CA MET A 5 -5.95 0.89 19.94
C MET A 5 -5.39 -0.27 20.78
N ASP A 6 -4.38 -0.02 21.61
CA ASP A 6 -3.70 -1.02 22.45
C ASP A 6 -3.19 -2.24 21.65
N ILE A 7 -2.72 -1.99 20.42
CA ILE A 7 -2.16 -3.01 19.56
C ILE A 7 -0.64 -3.06 19.79
N PRO A 8 -0.10 -4.13 20.38
CA PRO A 8 1.31 -4.22 20.76
C PRO A 8 2.20 -4.50 19.53
N VAL A 9 2.26 -3.56 18.58
CA VAL A 9 3.16 -3.69 17.43
C VAL A 9 4.59 -3.40 17.82
N HIS A 10 4.80 -2.44 18.75
CA HIS A 10 6.11 -2.11 19.27
C HIS A 10 6.53 -3.06 20.39
N GLY A 11 7.79 -3.48 20.37
CA GLY A 11 8.37 -4.36 21.40
C GLY A 11 8.21 -5.86 21.14
N VAL A 12 7.47 -6.25 20.13
CA VAL A 12 7.42 -7.64 19.65
C VAL A 12 8.53 -7.85 18.60
N PRO A 13 9.33 -8.92 18.69
CA PRO A 13 10.39 -9.19 17.73
C PRO A 13 9.85 -9.83 16.43
N TRP A 14 9.00 -9.07 15.71
CA TRP A 14 8.46 -9.50 14.42
C TRP A 14 9.58 -9.74 13.41
N ASP A 15 9.45 -10.76 12.59
CA ASP A 15 10.31 -11.00 11.43
C ASP A 15 9.95 -10.05 10.29
N GLU A 16 8.67 -9.76 10.14
CA GLU A 16 8.12 -8.83 9.15
C GLU A 16 6.92 -8.07 9.72
N VAL A 17 6.77 -6.83 9.31
CA VAL A 17 5.60 -5.99 9.61
C VAL A 17 5.05 -5.46 8.30
N SER A 18 3.88 -5.95 7.91
CA SER A 18 3.21 -5.53 6.70
C SER A 18 2.14 -4.48 6.97
N PHE A 19 2.09 -3.49 6.10
CA PHE A 19 1.13 -2.40 6.13
C PHE A 19 0.10 -2.60 5.02
N MET A 20 -1.17 -2.68 5.39
CA MET A 20 -2.26 -2.78 4.43
C MET A 20 -2.48 -1.43 3.75
N ALA A 21 -2.00 -1.28 2.52
CA ALA A 21 -2.22 -0.13 1.67
C ALA A 21 -3.33 -0.42 0.65
N TYR A 22 -4.53 -0.73 1.16
CA TYR A 22 -5.68 -1.00 0.30
C TYR A 22 -6.24 0.32 -0.23
N THR A 23 -5.64 0.78 -1.33
CA THR A 23 -6.01 2.04 -1.99
C THR A 23 -7.48 2.05 -2.42
N THR A 24 -8.04 0.88 -2.72
CA THR A 24 -9.46 0.71 -3.03
C THR A 24 -10.40 1.09 -1.88
N THR A 25 -9.93 1.04 -0.63
CA THR A 25 -10.72 1.45 0.55
C THR A 25 -11.02 2.95 0.53
N PHE A 26 -10.14 3.75 -0.04
CA PHE A 26 -10.32 5.19 -0.21
C PHE A 26 -11.06 5.53 -1.51
N GLY A 27 -11.37 4.50 -2.30
CA GLY A 27 -12.22 4.55 -3.45
C GLY A 27 -11.66 5.31 -4.65
N ARG A 28 -12.48 5.39 -5.66
CA ARG A 28 -12.24 6.13 -6.90
C ARG A 28 -11.99 7.64 -6.72
N MET A 29 -12.11 8.12 -5.49
CA MET A 29 -11.85 9.53 -5.17
C MET A 29 -10.41 9.95 -5.38
N LEU A 30 -9.46 8.99 -5.36
CA LEU A 30 -8.04 9.30 -5.35
C LEU A 30 -7.34 9.19 -6.70
N GLY A 31 -7.96 8.63 -7.74
CA GLY A 31 -7.30 8.40 -9.03
C GLY A 31 -6.09 7.46 -8.96
N GLN A 32 -5.62 6.94 -10.10
CA GLN A 32 -4.49 5.99 -10.15
C GLN A 32 -3.17 6.61 -9.69
N GLU A 33 -2.88 7.83 -10.09
CA GLU A 33 -1.64 8.54 -9.74
C GLU A 33 -1.53 8.76 -8.23
N LEU A 34 -2.62 9.21 -7.63
CA LEU A 34 -2.69 9.43 -6.19
C LEU A 34 -2.50 8.11 -5.42
N SER A 35 -3.04 7.01 -5.91
CA SER A 35 -2.85 5.68 -5.30
C SER A 35 -1.38 5.27 -5.25
N ALA A 36 -0.61 5.47 -6.31
CA ALA A 36 0.81 5.16 -6.35
C ALA A 36 1.61 6.06 -5.39
N TYR A 37 1.32 7.35 -5.33
CA TYR A 37 1.99 8.25 -4.40
C TYR A 37 1.62 7.97 -2.94
N LEU A 38 0.40 7.55 -2.68
CA LEU A 38 -0.01 7.11 -1.34
C LEU A 38 0.82 5.90 -0.90
N VAL A 39 0.96 4.88 -1.76
CA VAL A 39 1.78 3.69 -1.52
C VAL A 39 3.24 4.08 -1.26
N TYR A 40 3.82 4.96 -2.09
CA TYR A 40 5.16 5.49 -1.88
C TYR A 40 5.33 6.13 -0.50
N SER A 41 4.39 7.00 -0.14
CA SER A 41 4.44 7.76 1.11
C SER A 41 4.33 6.86 2.34
N TYR A 42 3.43 5.90 2.33
CA TYR A 42 3.32 4.88 3.39
C TYR A 42 4.54 3.97 3.43
N GLY A 43 5.07 3.60 2.27
CA GLY A 43 6.30 2.82 2.16
C GLY A 43 7.50 3.49 2.82
N LEU A 44 7.66 4.80 2.61
CA LEU A 44 8.71 5.57 3.29
C LEU A 44 8.58 5.53 4.82
N ASP A 45 7.36 5.67 5.34
CA ASP A 45 7.13 5.62 6.78
C ASP A 45 7.36 4.21 7.34
N ALA A 46 6.93 3.19 6.61
CA ALA A 46 7.16 1.79 6.96
C ALA A 46 8.66 1.46 7.03
N VAL A 47 9.41 1.83 5.99
CA VAL A 47 10.87 1.60 5.94
C VAL A 47 11.58 2.39 7.05
N ARG A 48 11.14 3.61 7.34
CA ARG A 48 11.71 4.40 8.46
C ARG A 48 11.47 3.73 9.80
N ALA A 49 10.29 3.14 10.01
CA ALA A 49 9.91 2.53 11.28
C ALA A 49 10.52 1.13 11.48
N TYR A 50 10.57 0.31 10.44
CA TYR A 50 10.88 -1.12 10.54
C TYR A 50 12.06 -1.57 9.68
N GLY A 51 12.63 -0.68 8.86
CA GLY A 51 13.80 -0.98 8.01
C GLY A 51 13.52 -2.13 7.06
N LYS A 52 14.40 -3.12 7.05
CA LYS A 52 14.30 -4.30 6.17
C LYS A 52 13.13 -5.25 6.51
N LYS A 53 12.49 -5.07 7.66
CA LYS A 53 11.32 -5.84 8.08
C LYS A 53 10.01 -5.24 7.58
N ALA A 54 10.06 -4.06 6.97
CA ALA A 54 8.89 -3.42 6.41
C ALA A 54 8.42 -4.16 5.16
N ALA A 55 7.13 -4.43 5.11
CA ALA A 55 6.40 -4.95 3.95
C ALA A 55 5.15 -4.13 3.69
N ILE A 56 4.56 -4.30 2.54
CA ILE A 56 3.30 -3.66 2.17
C ILE A 56 2.38 -4.66 1.49
N ASP A 57 1.09 -4.63 1.88
CA ASP A 57 0.04 -5.40 1.24
C ASP A 57 -0.75 -4.47 0.31
N LEU A 58 -0.68 -4.74 -0.98
CA LEU A 58 -1.41 -4.03 -2.02
C LEU A 58 -2.72 -4.74 -2.35
N GLY A 59 -3.76 -4.00 -2.60
CA GLY A 59 -5.06 -4.59 -2.95
C GLY A 59 -6.22 -3.59 -2.79
N VAL A 60 -7.42 -4.07 -2.85
CA VAL A 60 -7.85 -5.46 -3.15
C VAL A 60 -7.84 -5.68 -4.65
N ILE A 61 -7.34 -6.82 -5.14
CA ILE A 61 -7.31 -7.14 -6.57
C ILE A 61 -8.54 -7.97 -6.92
N GLY A 62 -9.22 -7.60 -7.99
CA GLY A 62 -10.40 -8.30 -8.48
C GLY A 62 -11.63 -8.15 -7.56
N HIS A 63 -12.51 -9.14 -7.61
CA HIS A 63 -13.72 -9.19 -6.78
C HIS A 63 -13.41 -9.83 -5.42
N GLY A 64 -13.94 -9.29 -4.34
CA GLY A 64 -13.81 -9.90 -3.01
C GLY A 64 -13.31 -8.98 -1.90
N GLY A 65 -13.29 -7.68 -2.11
CA GLY A 65 -13.04 -6.71 -1.06
C GLY A 65 -14.20 -6.61 -0.05
N MET A 66 -14.00 -5.87 1.04
CA MET A 66 -15.06 -5.61 2.03
C MET A 66 -16.25 -4.84 1.42
N VAL A 67 -16.08 -4.29 0.21
CA VAL A 67 -17.11 -3.59 -0.55
C VAL A 67 -17.18 -4.23 -1.94
N GLU A 68 -18.33 -4.77 -2.33
CA GLU A 68 -18.54 -5.36 -3.65
C GLU A 68 -18.22 -4.35 -4.76
N GLY A 69 -17.38 -4.76 -5.72
CA GLY A 69 -17.14 -4.05 -6.96
C GLY A 69 -16.03 -2.99 -6.96
N GLU A 70 -15.24 -2.85 -5.91
CA GLU A 70 -14.20 -1.81 -5.79
C GLU A 70 -12.76 -2.35 -5.79
N GLY A 71 -12.52 -3.51 -6.38
CA GLY A 71 -11.16 -4.05 -6.52
C GLY A 71 -10.34 -3.34 -7.60
N ILE A 72 -9.01 -3.44 -7.50
CA ILE A 72 -8.11 -3.06 -8.59
C ILE A 72 -8.40 -4.01 -9.75
N SER A 73 -8.79 -3.46 -10.88
CA SER A 73 -9.10 -4.20 -12.11
C SER A 73 -8.20 -3.84 -13.28
N ASP A 74 -7.27 -2.91 -13.08
CA ASP A 74 -6.29 -2.46 -14.06
C ASP A 74 -4.89 -2.89 -13.63
N VAL A 75 -4.23 -3.69 -14.45
CA VAL A 75 -2.87 -4.17 -14.19
C VAL A 75 -1.84 -3.05 -14.18
N ASP A 76 -2.08 -1.95 -14.88
CA ASP A 76 -1.16 -0.81 -14.86
C ASP A 76 -1.24 -0.05 -13.54
N GLU A 77 -2.40 -0.03 -12.90
CA GLU A 77 -2.53 0.52 -11.55
C GLU A 77 -1.68 -0.26 -10.52
N ILE A 78 -1.80 -1.58 -10.49
CA ILE A 78 -0.98 -2.38 -9.56
C ILE A 78 0.51 -2.29 -9.88
N ARG A 79 0.87 -2.23 -11.17
CA ARG A 79 2.26 -2.03 -11.62
C ARG A 79 2.84 -0.72 -11.11
N ALA A 80 2.07 0.38 -11.20
CA ALA A 80 2.47 1.68 -10.69
C ALA A 80 2.65 1.66 -9.16
N GLN A 81 1.74 1.02 -8.43
CA GLN A 81 1.84 0.88 -6.97
C GLN A 81 3.07 0.06 -6.56
N ILE A 82 3.37 -1.04 -7.26
CA ILE A 82 4.56 -1.87 -7.01
C ILE A 82 5.85 -1.07 -7.27
N GLY A 83 5.90 -0.33 -8.37
CA GLY A 83 7.02 0.55 -8.69
C GLY A 83 7.26 1.59 -7.59
N ALA A 84 6.19 2.22 -7.13
CA ALA A 84 6.21 3.22 -6.05
C ALA A 84 6.65 2.61 -4.69
N ALA A 85 6.19 1.41 -4.36
CA ALA A 85 6.60 0.70 -3.14
C ALA A 85 8.11 0.39 -3.17
N ARG A 86 8.63 -0.05 -4.29
CA ARG A 86 10.07 -0.30 -4.48
C ARG A 86 10.90 0.98 -4.43
N GLU A 87 10.41 2.06 -5.01
CA GLU A 87 11.07 3.38 -4.94
C GLU A 87 11.14 3.88 -3.49
N ALA A 88 10.15 3.56 -2.66
CA ALA A 88 10.18 3.83 -1.22
C ALA A 88 11.18 2.95 -0.44
N GLY A 89 11.77 1.93 -1.09
CA GLY A 89 12.74 1.02 -0.49
C GLY A 89 12.16 -0.27 0.09
N LEU A 90 10.90 -0.58 -0.20
CA LEU A 90 10.28 -1.85 0.22
C LEU A 90 10.76 -3.00 -0.68
N ALA A 91 11.27 -4.05 -0.04
CA ALA A 91 11.65 -5.29 -0.71
C ALA A 91 10.51 -6.32 -0.73
N ASN A 92 9.70 -6.33 0.33
CA ASN A 92 8.61 -7.28 0.50
C ASN A 92 7.30 -6.59 0.14
N ILE A 93 6.68 -7.07 -0.93
CA ILE A 93 5.41 -6.54 -1.46
C ILE A 93 4.48 -7.72 -1.66
N HIS A 94 3.33 -7.67 -1.01
CA HIS A 94 2.31 -8.70 -1.06
C HIS A 94 1.09 -8.21 -1.84
N ALA A 95 0.32 -9.14 -2.38
CA ALA A 95 -0.95 -8.86 -3.02
C ALA A 95 -2.11 -9.50 -2.28
N TYR A 96 -3.14 -8.78 -2.08
CA TYR A 96 -4.43 -9.28 -1.63
C TYR A 96 -5.47 -9.07 -2.74
N SER A 97 -5.98 -10.15 -3.36
CA SER A 97 -5.72 -11.55 -3.06
C SER A 97 -5.34 -12.33 -4.31
N LEU A 98 -4.65 -13.45 -4.11
CA LEU A 98 -4.37 -14.40 -5.18
C LEU A 98 -5.66 -14.90 -5.83
N ASP A 99 -6.70 -15.17 -5.04
CA ASP A 99 -8.03 -15.56 -5.53
C ASP A 99 -8.62 -14.51 -6.48
N GLY A 100 -8.47 -13.24 -6.17
CA GLY A 100 -8.88 -12.17 -7.08
C GLY A 100 -8.15 -12.22 -8.41
N ILE A 101 -6.84 -12.42 -8.40
CA ILE A 101 -6.00 -12.45 -9.60
C ILE A 101 -6.39 -13.62 -10.53
N VAL A 102 -6.59 -14.82 -10.00
CA VAL A 102 -6.86 -16.02 -10.83
C VAL A 102 -8.21 -15.98 -11.53
N HIS A 103 -9.11 -15.08 -11.14
CA HIS A 103 -10.41 -14.88 -11.76
C HIS A 103 -10.44 -13.71 -12.75
N LEU A 104 -9.33 -12.97 -12.90
CA LEU A 104 -9.22 -11.89 -13.88
C LEU A 104 -8.86 -12.43 -15.27
N GLU A 105 -9.13 -11.61 -16.28
CA GLU A 105 -8.59 -11.87 -17.61
C GLU A 105 -7.07 -11.75 -17.58
N GLU A 106 -6.36 -12.67 -18.24
CA GLU A 106 -4.91 -12.68 -18.38
C GLU A 106 -4.17 -12.59 -17.03
N PRO A 107 -4.38 -13.55 -16.08
CA PRO A 107 -3.77 -13.50 -14.75
C PRO A 107 -2.23 -13.46 -14.78
N GLU A 108 -1.62 -13.92 -15.88
CA GLU A 108 -0.17 -13.88 -16.10
C GLU A 108 0.37 -12.45 -16.08
N LEU A 109 -0.37 -11.48 -16.64
CA LEU A 109 0.04 -10.07 -16.65
C LEU A 109 0.12 -9.50 -15.23
N TRP A 110 -0.73 -9.99 -14.33
CA TRP A 110 -0.73 -9.59 -12.94
C TRP A 110 0.49 -10.12 -12.19
N TYR A 111 0.91 -11.38 -12.46
CA TYR A 111 2.15 -11.91 -11.91
C TYR A 111 3.38 -11.19 -12.47
N GLU A 112 3.36 -10.85 -13.76
CA GLU A 112 4.44 -10.07 -14.38
C GLU A 112 4.53 -8.66 -13.78
N ALA A 113 3.43 -8.04 -13.39
CA ALA A 113 3.43 -6.72 -12.74
C ALA A 113 4.29 -6.72 -11.47
N PHE A 114 4.37 -7.84 -10.74
CA PHE A 114 5.24 -7.97 -9.58
C PHE A 114 6.74 -7.98 -9.91
N GLN A 115 7.12 -7.99 -11.18
CA GLN A 115 8.50 -7.80 -11.63
C GLN A 115 8.80 -6.34 -12.00
N ALA A 116 7.84 -5.43 -11.88
CA ALA A 116 8.03 -4.02 -12.21
C ALA A 116 9.23 -3.44 -11.44
N PRO A 117 10.10 -2.66 -12.08
CA PRO A 117 11.20 -1.99 -11.40
C PRO A 117 10.69 -0.88 -10.46
N ALA A 118 11.56 -0.38 -9.58
CA ALA A 118 11.29 0.84 -8.85
C ALA A 118 10.98 1.98 -9.83
N ALA A 119 9.91 2.71 -9.56
CA ALA A 119 9.48 3.83 -10.39
C ALA A 119 8.94 4.97 -9.50
N PRO A 120 9.33 6.22 -9.78
CA PRO A 120 8.84 7.37 -9.02
C PRO A 120 7.33 7.55 -9.22
N ALA A 121 6.63 7.85 -8.14
CA ALA A 121 5.24 8.30 -8.19
C ALA A 121 5.20 9.83 -8.24
N GLU A 122 4.27 10.37 -9.03
CA GLU A 122 4.07 11.81 -9.07
C GLU A 122 3.60 12.33 -7.72
N LYS A 123 4.24 13.42 -7.29
CA LYS A 123 3.99 14.00 -5.97
C LYS A 123 2.60 14.64 -5.89
N GLU A 124 1.83 14.23 -4.88
CA GLU A 124 0.48 14.71 -4.63
C GLU A 124 0.39 15.48 -3.31
N THR A 125 0.12 16.77 -3.41
CA THR A 125 0.03 17.67 -2.25
C THR A 125 -1.06 17.26 -1.26
N ALA A 126 -2.16 16.68 -1.74
CA ALA A 126 -3.25 16.20 -0.89
C ALA A 126 -2.80 15.06 0.03
N VAL A 127 -1.99 14.14 -0.49
CA VAL A 127 -1.41 13.03 0.30
C VAL A 127 -0.44 13.58 1.36
N ASP A 128 0.42 14.52 0.98
CA ASP A 128 1.36 15.14 1.92
C ASP A 128 0.64 15.89 3.04
N LEU A 129 -0.43 16.62 2.75
CA LEU A 129 -1.25 17.29 3.74
C LEU A 129 -1.95 16.31 4.69
N PHE A 130 -2.55 15.27 4.15
CA PHE A 130 -3.21 14.23 4.94
C PHE A 130 -2.21 13.53 5.86
N ARG A 131 -1.06 13.14 5.34
CA ARG A 131 0.02 12.53 6.10
C ARG A 131 0.56 13.46 7.19
N GLY A 132 0.75 14.75 6.87
CA GLY A 132 1.14 15.77 7.84
C GLY A 132 0.14 15.91 8.98
N ALA A 133 -1.16 15.89 8.68
CA ALA A 133 -2.22 15.93 9.69
C ALA A 133 -2.18 14.67 10.60
N LEU A 134 -1.99 13.48 10.04
CA LEU A 134 -1.86 12.24 10.83
C LEU A 134 -0.65 12.28 11.76
N HIS A 135 0.51 12.74 11.30
CA HIS A 135 1.69 12.88 12.13
C HIS A 135 1.53 13.93 13.23
N PHE A 136 0.80 15.00 12.95
CA PHE A 136 0.49 16.01 13.95
C PHE A 136 -0.42 15.45 15.05
N LEU A 137 -1.47 14.72 14.67
CA LEU A 137 -2.37 14.04 15.62
C LEU A 137 -1.62 13.01 16.47
N ASP A 138 -0.74 12.19 15.87
CA ASP A 138 0.06 11.22 16.61
C ASP A 138 0.96 11.89 17.68
N ARG A 139 1.47 13.08 17.41
CA ARG A 139 2.25 13.85 18.40
C ARG A 139 1.42 14.46 19.52
N LEU A 140 0.16 14.78 19.25
CA LEU A 140 -0.75 15.34 20.26
C LEU A 140 -1.23 14.30 21.28
N PHE A 141 -1.26 13.03 20.86
CA PHE A 141 -1.79 11.92 21.67
C PHE A 141 -0.68 11.02 22.27
N ARG A 142 0.58 11.38 22.12
CA ARG A 142 1.72 10.82 22.85
C ARG A 142 2.03 11.62 24.10
#